data_a4719e025c50041106038ebe8181fd8a
#
_entry.id   a4719e025c50041106038ebe8181fd8a
#
_cell.length_a   1.000
_cell.length_b   1.000
_cell.length_c   1.000
_cell.angle_alpha   90.00
_cell.angle_beta   90.00
_cell.angle_gamma   90.00
#
_symmetry.space_group_name_H-M   'P 1'
#
loop_
_entity.id
_entity.type
_entity.pdbx_description
1 polymer ?
#
loop_
_entity_poly.entity_id
_entity_poly.type
_entity_poly.pdbx_seq_one_letter_code
_entity_poly.pdbx_strand_id
1 'polypeptide(L)'
;YRQALVMSAVVCGIAAYHYFRIFDSFNAAFVTEAQGGRGMYEQAAGHSFNEGYRYVDWLLTVPLLLAELIVVLALARKLQTSLLVRLIPASALMIALGYPGEISSDTFTRNVWGLLSTIPFLYILYVLFVELTKSLDRQPPAVRKTVSNMRLLLFASWGVYPIAYLIPIYFGD
;
A
#
# COMPACT_ATOMS: atom_id res chain seq x y z
N TYR A 1 17.68 1.12 15.70
CA TYR A 1 17.88 1.79 14.40
C TYR A 1 18.44 0.88 13.32
N ARG A 2 19.45 0.01 13.62
CA ARG A 2 20.06 -0.87 12.61
C ARG A 2 19.03 -1.82 11.97
N GLN A 3 18.13 -2.40 12.76
CA GLN A 3 17.07 -3.28 12.23
C GLN A 3 16.12 -2.54 11.29
N ALA A 4 15.70 -1.33 11.64
CA ALA A 4 14.85 -0.51 10.78
C ALA A 4 15.53 -0.19 9.45
N LEU A 5 16.81 0.24 9.46
CA LEU A 5 17.56 0.49 8.23
C LEU A 5 17.67 -0.75 7.33
N VAL A 6 17.86 -1.93 7.93
CA VAL A 6 17.86 -3.19 7.17
C VAL A 6 16.48 -3.46 6.57
N MET A 7 15.41 -3.21 7.31
CA MET A 7 14.03 -3.37 6.81
C MET A 7 13.75 -2.39 5.66
N SER A 8 14.13 -1.11 5.79
CA SER A 8 14.05 -0.12 4.70
C SER A 8 14.79 -0.60 3.45
N ALA A 9 16.03 -1.09 3.60
CA ALA A 9 16.81 -1.57 2.47
C ALA A 9 16.14 -2.79 1.78
N VAL A 10 15.58 -3.71 2.56
CA VAL A 10 14.84 -4.87 2.04
C VAL A 10 13.58 -4.41 1.29
N VAL A 11 12.80 -3.50 1.87
CA VAL A 11 11.59 -2.93 1.23
C VAL A 11 11.96 -2.26 -0.09
N CYS A 12 12.98 -1.41 -0.11
CA CYS A 12 13.45 -0.75 -1.33
C CYS A 12 13.93 -1.75 -2.40
N GLY A 13 14.63 -2.80 -2.00
CA GLY A 13 15.09 -3.86 -2.92
C GLY A 13 13.93 -4.64 -3.53
N ILE A 14 12.93 -5.03 -2.72
CA ILE A 14 11.71 -5.71 -3.19
C ILE A 14 10.95 -4.80 -4.15
N ALA A 15 10.70 -3.54 -3.76
CA ALA A 15 10.01 -2.57 -4.59
C ALA A 15 10.74 -2.34 -5.91
N ALA A 16 12.06 -2.11 -5.90
CA ALA A 16 12.86 -1.92 -7.11
C ALA A 16 12.69 -3.09 -8.08
N TYR A 17 12.81 -4.34 -7.61
CA TYR A 17 12.61 -5.52 -8.45
C TYR A 17 11.21 -5.57 -9.07
N HIS A 18 10.16 -5.38 -8.28
CA HIS A 18 8.79 -5.46 -8.79
C HIS A 18 8.46 -4.29 -9.72
N TYR A 19 8.95 -3.09 -9.46
CA TYR A 19 8.76 -1.95 -10.36
C TYR A 19 9.46 -2.13 -11.70
N PHE A 20 10.62 -2.78 -11.77
CA PHE A 20 11.20 -3.20 -13.06
C PHE A 20 10.26 -4.16 -13.80
N ARG A 21 9.68 -5.14 -13.11
CA ARG A 21 8.72 -6.09 -13.71
C ARG A 21 7.41 -5.40 -14.14
N ILE A 22 6.92 -4.44 -13.37
CA ILE A 22 5.76 -3.61 -13.71
C ILE A 22 6.05 -2.82 -14.97
N PHE A 23 7.22 -2.18 -15.05
CA PHE A 23 7.63 -1.40 -16.21
C PHE A 23 7.76 -2.26 -17.47
N ASP A 24 8.40 -3.42 -17.39
CA ASP A 24 8.47 -4.37 -18.48
C ASP A 24 7.08 -4.82 -18.95
N SER A 25 6.18 -5.13 -18.00
CA SER A 25 4.81 -5.52 -18.29
C SER A 25 4.00 -4.39 -18.94
N PHE A 26 4.22 -3.14 -18.51
CA PHE A 26 3.60 -1.97 -19.11
C PHE A 26 4.07 -1.77 -20.55
N ASN A 27 5.38 -1.81 -20.80
CA ASN A 27 5.95 -1.66 -22.14
C ASN A 27 5.53 -2.78 -23.10
N ALA A 28 5.27 -3.98 -22.57
CA ALA A 28 4.77 -5.10 -23.40
C ALA A 28 3.25 -4.97 -23.69
N ALA A 29 2.49 -4.39 -22.74
CA ALA A 29 1.04 -4.32 -22.84
C ALA A 29 0.53 -3.07 -23.59
N PHE A 30 1.33 -1.99 -23.66
CA PHE A 30 0.91 -0.72 -24.23
C PHE A 30 1.91 -0.24 -25.31
N VAL A 31 1.35 0.25 -26.40
CA VAL A 31 2.10 0.92 -27.48
C VAL A 31 1.72 2.40 -27.53
N THR A 32 2.68 3.24 -27.81
CA THR A 32 2.42 4.68 -28.05
C THR A 32 2.06 4.90 -29.50
N GLU A 33 0.82 5.30 -29.79
CA GLU A 33 0.50 5.87 -31.08
C GLU A 33 0.82 7.37 -31.08
N ALA A 34 1.75 7.75 -31.94
CA ALA A 34 2.10 9.15 -32.18
C ALA A 34 1.06 9.77 -33.13
N GLN A 35 -0.17 9.99 -32.67
CA GLN A 35 -1.15 10.80 -33.40
C GLN A 35 -1.37 12.12 -32.65
N GLY A 36 -0.98 13.22 -33.30
CA GLY A 36 -1.39 14.57 -32.89
C GLY A 36 -0.74 15.16 -31.65
N GLY A 37 0.48 14.76 -31.26
CA GLY A 37 1.28 15.47 -30.24
C GLY A 37 0.89 15.18 -28.77
N ARG A 38 -0.08 14.33 -28.52
CA ARG A 38 -0.36 13.72 -27.19
C ARG A 38 -0.20 12.22 -27.36
N GLY A 39 0.86 11.64 -26.77
CA GLY A 39 1.04 10.20 -26.75
C GLY A 39 -0.14 9.57 -25.99
N MET A 40 -1.07 8.94 -26.70
CA MET A 40 -2.05 8.06 -26.10
C MET A 40 -1.46 6.65 -26.11
N TYR A 41 -1.62 5.94 -24.98
CA TYR A 41 -1.22 4.55 -24.87
C TYR A 41 -2.40 3.68 -25.31
N GLU A 42 -2.17 2.82 -26.31
CA GLU A 42 -3.14 1.82 -26.73
C GLU A 42 -2.66 0.42 -26.30
N GLN A 43 -3.62 -0.44 -25.95
CA GLN A 43 -3.28 -1.79 -25.55
C GLN A 43 -2.78 -2.59 -26.77
N ALA A 44 -1.59 -3.16 -26.68
CA ALA A 44 -1.03 -4.01 -27.72
C ALA A 44 -1.86 -5.30 -27.88
N ALA A 45 -2.14 -5.68 -29.12
CA ALA A 45 -2.91 -6.88 -29.42
C ALA A 45 -2.24 -8.14 -28.84
N GLY A 46 -3.01 -8.92 -28.06
CA GLY A 46 -2.54 -10.16 -27.44
C GLY A 46 -1.71 -10.00 -26.18
N HIS A 47 -1.51 -8.78 -25.69
CA HIS A 47 -0.81 -8.52 -24.44
C HIS A 47 -1.71 -7.81 -23.43
N SER A 48 -1.65 -8.27 -22.17
CA SER A 48 -2.34 -7.62 -21.05
C SER A 48 -1.34 -7.18 -20.01
N PHE A 49 -1.61 -6.04 -19.38
CA PHE A 49 -0.83 -5.58 -18.23
C PHE A 49 -1.03 -6.53 -17.05
N ASN A 50 0.06 -6.91 -16.39
CA ASN A 50 0.01 -7.84 -15.25
C ASN A 50 -0.11 -7.08 -13.92
N GLU A 51 -1.33 -6.91 -13.45
CA GLU A 51 -1.65 -6.28 -12.17
C GLU A 51 -1.05 -7.03 -10.96
N GLY A 52 -0.78 -8.31 -11.09
CA GLY A 52 -0.25 -9.15 -10.01
C GLY A 52 1.09 -8.66 -9.48
N TYR A 53 1.94 -8.06 -10.30
CA TYR A 53 3.23 -7.54 -9.83
C TYR A 53 3.09 -6.45 -8.75
N ARG A 54 2.11 -5.55 -8.88
CA ARG A 54 1.84 -4.52 -7.88
C ARG A 54 1.36 -5.14 -6.57
N TYR A 55 0.44 -6.10 -6.65
CA TYR A 55 -0.14 -6.73 -5.48
C TYR A 55 0.85 -7.62 -4.75
N VAL A 56 1.74 -8.33 -5.45
CA VAL A 56 2.84 -9.09 -4.83
C VAL A 56 3.83 -8.15 -4.15
N ASP A 57 4.20 -7.06 -4.79
CA ASP A 57 5.04 -6.03 -4.17
C ASP A 57 4.41 -5.53 -2.86
N TRP A 58 3.18 -5.08 -2.91
CA TRP A 58 2.48 -4.53 -1.73
C TRP A 58 2.28 -5.57 -0.63
N LEU A 59 2.01 -6.83 -0.98
CA LEU A 59 1.85 -7.91 0.00
C LEU A 59 3.14 -8.15 0.80
N LEU A 60 4.29 -7.88 0.22
CA LEU A 60 5.59 -8.01 0.87
C LEU A 60 6.00 -6.69 1.54
N THR A 61 5.87 -5.56 0.85
CA THR A 61 6.41 -4.28 1.31
C THR A 61 5.55 -3.59 2.36
N VAL A 62 4.22 -3.63 2.25
CA VAL A 62 3.31 -2.92 3.16
C VAL A 62 3.36 -3.47 4.59
N PRO A 63 3.34 -4.80 4.84
CA PRO A 63 3.57 -5.35 6.18
C PRO A 63 4.94 -4.99 6.76
N LEU A 64 5.98 -4.97 5.92
CA LEU A 64 7.34 -4.61 6.35
C LEU A 64 7.46 -3.13 6.72
N LEU A 65 6.80 -2.23 5.98
CA LEU A 65 6.74 -0.80 6.30
C LEU A 65 6.04 -0.54 7.64
N LEU A 66 4.95 -1.25 7.93
CA LEU A 66 4.29 -1.17 9.24
C LEU A 66 5.16 -1.73 10.35
N ALA A 67 5.86 -2.85 10.10
CA ALA A 67 6.78 -3.43 11.06
C ALA A 67 7.95 -2.46 11.34
N GLU A 68 8.52 -1.84 10.31
CA GLU A 68 9.56 -0.83 10.43
C GLU A 68 9.10 0.35 11.28
N LEU A 69 7.92 0.91 10.99
CA LEU A 69 7.33 1.99 11.77
C LEU A 69 7.24 1.63 13.26
N ILE A 70 6.74 0.44 13.59
CA ILE A 70 6.60 -0.02 14.97
C ILE A 70 7.95 -0.26 15.65
N VAL A 71 8.94 -0.76 14.92
CA VAL A 71 10.30 -0.99 15.46
C VAL A 71 11.03 0.32 15.74
N VAL A 72 10.90 1.31 14.85
CA VAL A 72 11.51 2.65 15.03
C VAL A 72 11.00 3.36 16.27
N LEU A 73 9.75 3.13 16.65
CA LEU A 73 9.12 3.76 17.82
C LEU A 73 9.70 3.28 19.16
N ALA A 74 10.49 2.20 19.16
CA ALA A 74 11.11 1.63 20.37
C ALA A 74 10.13 1.47 21.56
N LEU A 75 8.90 1.06 21.28
CA LEU A 75 7.84 0.87 22.26
C LEU A 75 8.20 -0.27 23.24
N ALA A 76 7.52 -0.30 24.40
CA ALA A 76 7.64 -1.42 25.33
C ALA A 76 7.32 -2.74 24.57
N ARG A 77 8.14 -3.77 24.82
CA ARG A 77 8.11 -5.04 24.06
C ARG A 77 6.72 -5.66 23.92
N LYS A 78 5.93 -5.64 25.00
CA LYS A 78 4.56 -6.17 25.01
C LYS A 78 3.65 -5.42 24.02
N LEU A 79 3.75 -4.10 23.98
CA LEU A 79 2.96 -3.25 23.07
C LEU A 79 3.45 -3.43 21.64
N GLN A 80 4.77 -3.40 21.41
CA GLN A 80 5.38 -3.64 20.10
C GLN A 80 4.91 -4.96 19.50
N THR A 81 5.01 -6.07 20.24
CA THR A 81 4.55 -7.38 19.78
C THR A 81 3.05 -7.39 19.48
N SER A 82 2.24 -6.79 20.37
CA SER A 82 0.77 -6.70 20.15
C SER A 82 0.43 -5.95 18.87
N LEU A 83 1.11 -4.85 18.57
CA LEU A 83 0.90 -4.08 17.34
C LEU A 83 1.33 -4.87 16.10
N LEU A 84 2.50 -5.50 16.12
CA LEU A 84 3.01 -6.30 15.00
C LEU A 84 2.07 -7.46 14.66
N VAL A 85 1.64 -8.24 15.67
CA VAL A 85 0.73 -9.39 15.46
C VAL A 85 -0.62 -8.98 14.89
N ARG A 86 -1.06 -7.76 15.11
CA ARG A 86 -2.34 -7.24 14.57
C ARG A 86 -2.18 -6.55 13.23
N LEU A 87 -1.17 -5.69 13.08
CA LEU A 87 -1.01 -4.85 11.89
C LEU A 87 -0.46 -5.62 10.69
N ILE A 88 0.47 -6.56 10.89
CA ILE A 88 1.02 -7.36 9.80
C ILE A 88 -0.07 -8.20 9.11
N PRO A 89 -0.87 -9.02 9.82
CA PRO A 89 -1.95 -9.77 9.19
C PRO A 89 -3.04 -8.87 8.59
N ALA A 90 -3.37 -7.75 9.25
CA ALA A 90 -4.37 -6.81 8.74
C ALA A 90 -3.93 -6.20 7.40
N SER A 91 -2.65 -5.81 7.27
CA SER A 91 -2.13 -5.27 6.03
C SER A 91 -2.04 -6.33 4.91
N ALA A 92 -1.61 -7.52 5.23
CA ALA A 92 -1.62 -8.63 4.27
C ALA A 92 -3.04 -8.96 3.78
N LEU A 93 -4.02 -8.99 4.71
CA LEU A 93 -5.42 -9.22 4.37
C LEU A 93 -5.99 -8.08 3.50
N MET A 94 -5.68 -6.82 3.82
CA MET A 94 -6.07 -5.66 3.01
C MET A 94 -5.65 -5.83 1.55
N ILE A 95 -4.39 -6.17 1.30
CA ILE A 95 -3.85 -6.36 -0.05
C ILE A 95 -4.49 -7.59 -0.72
N ALA A 96 -4.57 -8.72 -0.02
CA ALA A 96 -5.14 -9.95 -0.56
C ALA A 96 -6.62 -9.79 -0.96
N LEU A 97 -7.40 -9.04 -0.18
CA LEU A 97 -8.81 -8.75 -0.49
C LEU A 97 -8.97 -7.74 -1.63
N GLY A 98 -8.00 -6.84 -1.85
CA GLY A 98 -8.05 -5.88 -2.95
C GLY A 98 -7.84 -6.54 -4.32
N TYR A 99 -7.02 -7.57 -4.41
CA TYR A 99 -6.59 -8.16 -5.67
C TYR A 99 -7.73 -8.72 -6.55
N PRO A 100 -8.70 -9.52 -6.03
CA PRO A 100 -9.80 -10.02 -6.86
C PRO A 100 -10.67 -8.92 -7.47
N GLY A 101 -10.82 -7.79 -6.78
CA GLY A 101 -11.52 -6.63 -7.30
C GLY A 101 -10.74 -5.95 -8.43
N GLU A 102 -9.41 -5.85 -8.31
CA GLU A 102 -8.56 -5.21 -9.31
C GLU A 102 -8.58 -5.95 -10.66
N ILE A 103 -8.52 -7.26 -10.63
CA ILE A 103 -8.49 -8.09 -11.85
C ILE A 103 -9.88 -8.34 -12.47
N SER A 104 -10.96 -7.90 -11.81
CA SER A 104 -12.33 -8.07 -12.29
C SER A 104 -12.74 -6.94 -13.23
N SER A 105 -13.43 -7.24 -14.30
CA SER A 105 -14.14 -6.28 -15.16
C SER A 105 -15.55 -5.95 -14.66
N ASP A 106 -16.09 -6.76 -13.73
CA ASP A 106 -17.44 -6.58 -13.21
C ASP A 106 -17.48 -5.56 -12.08
N THR A 107 -18.26 -4.49 -12.27
CA THR A 107 -18.38 -3.36 -11.32
C THR A 107 -18.87 -3.80 -9.94
N PHE A 108 -19.81 -4.77 -9.86
CA PHE A 108 -20.30 -5.25 -8.57
C PHE A 108 -19.19 -5.99 -7.81
N THR A 109 -18.47 -6.87 -8.46
CA THR A 109 -17.33 -7.61 -7.90
C THR A 109 -16.24 -6.65 -7.42
N ARG A 110 -15.88 -5.64 -8.23
CA ARG A 110 -14.92 -4.60 -7.85
C ARG A 110 -15.36 -3.86 -6.58
N ASN A 111 -16.62 -3.44 -6.52
CA ASN A 111 -17.15 -2.75 -5.33
C ASN A 111 -17.12 -3.62 -4.07
N VAL A 112 -17.54 -4.89 -4.17
CA VAL A 112 -17.55 -5.81 -3.03
C VAL A 112 -16.14 -6.04 -2.48
N TRP A 113 -15.18 -6.38 -3.34
CA TRP A 113 -13.81 -6.63 -2.89
C TRP A 113 -13.10 -5.36 -2.42
N GLY A 114 -13.38 -4.21 -3.05
CA GLY A 114 -12.89 -2.91 -2.58
C GLY A 114 -13.40 -2.56 -1.17
N LEU A 115 -14.69 -2.79 -0.89
CA LEU A 115 -15.25 -2.61 0.44
C LEU A 115 -14.64 -3.57 1.47
N LEU A 116 -14.49 -4.85 1.11
CA LEU A 116 -13.86 -5.84 1.98
C LEU A 116 -12.40 -5.47 2.31
N SER A 117 -11.64 -4.99 1.33
CA SER A 117 -10.26 -4.50 1.52
C SER A 117 -10.21 -3.23 2.38
N THR A 118 -11.24 -2.38 2.31
CA THR A 118 -11.31 -1.14 3.09
C THR A 118 -11.45 -1.41 4.60
N ILE A 119 -12.08 -2.50 5.01
CA ILE A 119 -12.26 -2.83 6.44
C ILE A 119 -10.91 -2.96 7.17
N PRO A 120 -9.98 -3.83 6.77
CA PRO A 120 -8.67 -3.90 7.41
C PRO A 120 -7.84 -2.62 7.24
N PHE A 121 -8.02 -1.84 6.17
CA PHE A 121 -7.41 -0.53 6.02
C PHE A 121 -7.85 0.44 7.13
N LEU A 122 -9.15 0.57 7.35
CA LEU A 122 -9.70 1.42 8.43
C LEU A 122 -9.25 0.93 9.81
N TYR A 123 -9.14 -0.38 10.01
CA TYR A 123 -8.59 -0.93 11.23
C TYR A 123 -7.13 -0.53 11.46
N ILE A 124 -6.28 -0.58 10.43
CA ILE A 124 -4.88 -0.12 10.51
C ILE A 124 -4.84 1.36 10.89
N LEU A 125 -5.65 2.21 10.24
CA LEU A 125 -5.74 3.62 10.57
C LEU A 125 -6.19 3.84 12.03
N TYR A 126 -7.20 3.13 12.48
CA TYR A 126 -7.66 3.19 13.87
C TYR A 126 -6.53 2.88 14.85
N VAL A 127 -5.79 1.79 14.64
CA VAL A 127 -4.68 1.40 15.51
C VAL A 127 -3.57 2.47 15.50
N LEU A 128 -3.22 3.00 14.34
CA LEU A 128 -2.16 4.01 14.21
C LEU A 128 -2.56 5.37 14.78
N PHE A 129 -3.79 5.81 14.59
CA PHE A 129 -4.22 7.15 15.01
C PHE A 129 -4.82 7.20 16.40
N VAL A 130 -5.43 6.13 16.89
CA VAL A 130 -6.08 6.08 18.19
C VAL A 130 -5.23 5.35 19.22
N GLU A 131 -4.92 4.06 18.98
CA GLU A 131 -4.21 3.27 19.99
C GLU A 131 -2.77 3.70 20.18
N LEU A 132 -2.06 3.94 19.08
CA LEU A 132 -0.65 4.37 19.14
C LEU A 132 -0.53 5.75 19.77
N THR A 133 -1.47 6.67 19.54
CA THR A 133 -1.47 8.00 20.16
C THR A 133 -1.46 7.92 21.68
N LYS A 134 -2.29 7.06 22.27
CA LYS A 134 -2.32 6.86 23.74
C LYS A 134 -0.98 6.43 24.30
N SER A 135 -0.17 5.73 23.51
CA SER A 135 1.17 5.27 23.90
C SER A 135 2.24 6.35 23.74
N LEU A 136 1.99 7.35 22.91
CA LEU A 136 2.90 8.46 22.65
C LEU A 136 2.82 9.57 23.70
N ASP A 137 1.78 9.63 24.51
CA ASP A 137 1.61 10.67 25.55
C ASP A 137 2.74 10.69 26.57
N ARG A 138 3.41 9.55 26.76
CA ARG A 138 4.59 9.41 27.66
C ARG A 138 5.93 9.64 26.95
N GLN A 139 5.93 9.91 25.66
CA GLN A 139 7.16 10.10 24.88
C GLN A 139 7.56 11.59 24.82
N PRO A 140 8.85 11.88 24.61
CA PRO A 140 9.33 13.26 24.43
C PRO A 140 8.60 13.98 23.30
N PRO A 141 8.40 15.31 23.38
CA PRO A 141 7.66 16.10 22.37
C PRO A 141 8.19 15.92 20.94
N ALA A 142 9.51 15.81 20.78
CA ALA A 142 10.15 15.60 19.48
C ALA A 142 9.71 14.26 18.85
N VAL A 143 9.67 13.17 19.64
CA VAL A 143 9.21 11.85 19.18
C VAL A 143 7.74 11.90 18.79
N ARG A 144 6.89 12.53 19.62
CA ARG A 144 5.45 12.69 19.32
C ARG A 144 5.23 13.42 18.00
N LYS A 145 5.96 14.53 17.78
CA LYS A 145 5.87 15.30 16.53
C LYS A 145 6.28 14.47 15.32
N THR A 146 7.42 13.76 15.40
CA THR A 146 7.91 12.90 14.32
C THR A 146 6.88 11.81 13.96
N VAL A 147 6.35 11.11 14.96
CA VAL A 147 5.35 10.05 14.73
C VAL A 147 4.06 10.60 14.16
N SER A 148 3.61 11.78 14.64
CA SER A 148 2.43 12.44 14.08
C SER A 148 2.61 12.77 12.59
N ASN A 149 3.77 13.30 12.22
CA ASN A 149 4.08 13.60 10.82
C ASN A 149 4.14 12.33 9.96
N MET A 150 4.78 11.26 10.47
CA MET A 150 4.86 9.97 9.76
C MET A 150 3.47 9.37 9.52
N ARG A 151 2.57 9.41 10.52
CA ARG A 151 1.20 8.94 10.37
C ARG A 151 0.40 9.76 9.36
N LEU A 152 0.56 11.08 9.39
CA LEU A 152 -0.09 11.97 8.44
C LEU A 152 0.39 11.70 7.01
N LEU A 153 1.70 11.51 6.82
CA LEU A 153 2.28 11.15 5.54
C LEU A 153 1.75 9.80 5.04
N LEU A 154 1.68 8.80 5.93
CA LEU A 154 1.12 7.48 5.61
C LEU A 154 -0.35 7.60 5.20
N PHE A 155 -1.17 8.34 5.96
CA PHE A 155 -2.56 8.57 5.62
C PHE A 155 -2.72 9.28 4.27
N ALA A 156 -1.94 10.35 4.03
CA ALA A 156 -1.98 11.11 2.79
C ALA A 156 -1.55 10.27 1.58
N SER A 157 -0.52 9.44 1.71
CA SER A 157 -0.02 8.59 0.63
C SER A 157 -0.92 7.37 0.39
N TRP A 158 -1.30 6.65 1.43
CA TRP A 158 -2.11 5.43 1.30
C TRP A 158 -3.58 5.73 1.05
N GLY A 159 -4.11 6.84 1.56
CA GLY A 159 -5.48 7.27 1.31
C GLY A 159 -5.79 7.59 -0.15
N VAL A 160 -4.77 7.83 -0.97
CA VAL A 160 -4.93 8.00 -2.42
C VAL A 160 -5.38 6.70 -3.11
N TYR A 161 -4.94 5.53 -2.63
CA TYR A 161 -5.22 4.26 -3.30
C TYR A 161 -6.71 3.89 -3.36
N PRO A 162 -7.51 3.98 -2.28
CA PRO A 162 -8.96 3.77 -2.38
C PRO A 162 -9.62 4.73 -3.38
N ILE A 163 -9.18 5.98 -3.45
CA ILE A 163 -9.71 6.97 -4.40
C ILE A 163 -9.34 6.57 -5.83
N ALA A 164 -8.06 6.27 -6.09
CA ALA A 164 -7.57 5.85 -7.39
C ALA A 164 -8.25 4.55 -7.87
N TYR A 165 -8.57 3.64 -6.95
CA TYR A 165 -9.31 2.41 -7.24
C TYR A 165 -10.76 2.69 -7.71
N LEU A 166 -11.42 3.70 -7.12
CA LEU A 166 -12.82 4.03 -7.44
C LEU A 166 -12.96 4.83 -8.75
N ILE A 167 -11.93 5.61 -9.14
CA ILE A 167 -11.98 6.44 -10.35
C ILE A 167 -12.37 5.64 -11.61
N PRO A 168 -11.70 4.54 -11.99
CA PRO A 168 -12.06 3.79 -13.18
C PRO A 168 -13.38 3.02 -13.05
N ILE A 169 -13.93 2.86 -11.85
CA ILE A 169 -15.22 2.20 -11.62
C ILE A 169 -16.38 3.17 -11.92
N TYR A 170 -16.23 4.45 -11.57
CA TYR A 170 -17.31 5.42 -11.62
C TYR A 170 -17.11 6.53 -12.66
N PHE A 171 -15.90 6.72 -13.16
CA PHE A 171 -15.52 7.79 -14.07
C PHE A 171 -14.69 7.30 -15.27
N GLY A 172 -14.43 6.01 -15.39
CA GLY A 172 -13.80 5.40 -16.56
C GLY A 172 -14.89 5.09 -17.60
N ASP A 173 -14.95 5.92 -18.66
CA ASP A 173 -15.72 5.64 -19.87
C ASP A 173 -14.92 4.74 -20.80
#